data_9b3fdf363e9ed021eb6bd76a40ffd187
#
_entry.id   9b3fdf363e9ed021eb6bd76a40ffd187
#
_cell.length_a   1.000
_cell.length_b   1.000
_cell.length_c   1.000
_cell.angle_alpha   90.00
_cell.angle_beta   90.00
_cell.angle_gamma   90.00
#
_symmetry.space_group_name_H-M   'P 1'
#
loop_
_entity.id
_entity.type
_entity.pdbx_description
1 polymer ?
#
loop_
_entity_poly.entity_id
_entity_poly.type
_entity_poly.pdbx_seq_one_letter_code
_entity_poly.pdbx_strand_id
1 'polypeptide(L)'
;GKAFGEVMDEFKEFCGNDFVFLIWGYDDIRILVNNIKYHGLDLSWLPAHYNIQMIFCAQNNLEKRQYSLSFAMEYCKIQLSNELHDALNDAEYTALVCKTLDLENGIKLLGKAPDAASLDKGSYLLTKRKFGNIRNKDDIWGNSFITRPACPICGGKMSFEKSVVCGKYRYNIRAKCAEHGEFVLVLRLAQTKEELWNICQQIYVLNDKTAEMLEVKKAKKRRRRRRPQKNGASRQKNAAKQQSE
;
A
#
# COMPACT_ATOMS: atom_id res chain seq x y z
N GLY A 1 19.10 16.78 -7.44
CA GLY A 1 19.48 15.37 -7.50
C GLY A 1 19.56 14.93 -8.95
N LYS A 2 20.11 13.73 -9.22
CA LYS A 2 20.17 13.14 -10.56
C LYS A 2 18.77 12.89 -11.13
N ALA A 3 18.64 12.91 -12.45
CA ALA A 3 17.40 12.56 -13.13
C ALA A 3 17.08 11.06 -12.92
N PHE A 4 15.79 10.69 -12.94
CA PHE A 4 15.38 9.30 -12.71
C PHE A 4 16.02 8.32 -13.69
N GLY A 5 16.18 8.71 -14.98
CA GLY A 5 16.85 7.89 -16.00
C GLY A 5 18.30 7.58 -15.64
N GLU A 6 19.06 8.61 -15.24
CA GLU A 6 20.47 8.45 -14.83
C GLU A 6 20.62 7.50 -13.65
N VAL A 7 19.75 7.65 -12.63
CA VAL A 7 19.73 6.74 -11.47
C VAL A 7 19.38 5.33 -11.87
N MET A 8 18.46 5.16 -12.83
CA MET A 8 18.08 3.83 -13.32
C MET A 8 19.21 3.15 -14.09
N ASP A 9 20.00 3.90 -14.85
CA ASP A 9 21.15 3.35 -15.58
C ASP A 9 22.25 2.89 -14.61
N GLU A 10 22.56 3.70 -13.60
CA GLU A 10 23.47 3.33 -12.50
C GLU A 10 22.96 2.09 -11.72
N PHE A 11 21.65 2.02 -11.48
CA PHE A 11 21.04 0.89 -10.78
C PHE A 11 21.11 -0.40 -11.60
N LYS A 12 20.92 -0.33 -12.93
CA LYS A 12 21.10 -1.47 -13.84
C LYS A 12 22.54 -1.96 -13.83
N GLU A 13 23.51 -1.04 -13.90
CA GLU A 13 24.93 -1.36 -13.85
C GLU A 13 25.28 -2.05 -12.53
N PHE A 14 24.78 -1.53 -11.40
CA PHE A 14 24.95 -2.14 -10.07
C PHE A 14 24.37 -3.56 -10.00
N CYS A 15 23.19 -3.81 -10.56
CA CYS A 15 22.53 -5.11 -10.53
C CYS A 15 23.21 -6.16 -11.45
N GLY A 16 23.81 -5.72 -12.56
CA GLY A 16 24.37 -6.64 -13.57
C GLY A 16 23.29 -7.32 -14.40
N ASN A 17 23.58 -8.52 -14.94
CA ASN A 17 22.73 -9.20 -15.93
C ASN A 17 21.99 -10.44 -15.41
N ASP A 18 22.46 -11.04 -14.31
CA ASP A 18 21.91 -12.29 -13.79
C ASP A 18 21.47 -12.11 -12.32
N PHE A 19 20.25 -11.65 -12.14
CA PHE A 19 19.70 -11.39 -10.81
C PHE A 19 18.18 -11.53 -10.78
N VAL A 20 17.63 -11.61 -9.57
CA VAL A 20 16.19 -11.56 -9.30
C VAL A 20 15.94 -10.53 -8.20
N PHE A 21 14.77 -9.91 -8.22
CA PHE A 21 14.37 -9.06 -7.10
C PHE A 21 13.67 -9.87 -6.01
N LEU A 22 14.15 -9.72 -4.79
CA LEU A 22 13.50 -10.21 -3.58
C LEU A 22 12.88 -9.02 -2.85
N ILE A 23 11.56 -8.98 -2.75
CA ILE A 23 10.82 -7.82 -2.25
C ILE A 23 9.95 -8.19 -1.03
N TRP A 24 9.77 -7.25 -0.10
CA TRP A 24 8.85 -7.43 1.02
C TRP A 24 7.47 -6.83 0.69
N GLY A 25 6.61 -7.62 0.06
CA GLY A 25 5.34 -7.15 -0.51
C GLY A 25 5.46 -6.75 -1.99
N TYR A 26 4.42 -6.15 -2.55
CA TYR A 26 4.38 -5.80 -3.99
C TYR A 26 4.40 -4.29 -4.26
N ASP A 27 4.52 -3.45 -3.22
CA ASP A 27 4.43 -2.01 -3.41
C ASP A 27 5.65 -1.46 -4.13
N ASP A 28 6.86 -1.91 -3.78
CA ASP A 28 8.12 -1.36 -4.30
C ASP A 28 8.27 -1.63 -5.79
N ILE A 29 8.09 -2.88 -6.21
CA ILE A 29 8.17 -3.23 -7.65
C ILE A 29 7.08 -2.52 -8.46
N ARG A 30 5.89 -2.34 -7.91
CA ARG A 30 4.81 -1.61 -8.59
C ARG A 30 5.14 -0.13 -8.75
N ILE A 31 5.73 0.50 -7.73
CA ILE A 31 6.18 1.88 -7.80
C ILE A 31 7.30 2.01 -8.83
N LEU A 32 8.26 1.11 -8.83
CA LEU A 32 9.35 1.08 -9.81
C LEU A 32 8.82 0.99 -11.24
N VAL A 33 7.95 0.01 -11.53
CA VAL A 33 7.32 -0.16 -12.85
C VAL A 33 6.57 1.10 -13.30
N ASN A 34 5.81 1.72 -12.39
CA ASN A 34 5.06 2.92 -12.72
C ASN A 34 5.97 4.11 -13.02
N ASN A 35 7.09 4.27 -12.30
CA ASN A 35 8.05 5.34 -12.58
C ASN A 35 8.80 5.09 -13.90
N ILE A 36 9.26 3.87 -14.18
CA ILE A 36 9.89 3.50 -15.43
C ILE A 36 8.97 3.85 -16.62
N LYS A 37 7.70 3.45 -16.57
CA LYS A 37 6.69 3.77 -17.61
C LYS A 37 6.42 5.27 -17.71
N TYR A 38 6.30 5.96 -16.59
CA TYR A 38 6.06 7.40 -16.58
C TYR A 38 7.17 8.17 -17.29
N HIS A 39 8.42 7.74 -17.11
CA HIS A 39 9.58 8.34 -17.74
C HIS A 39 9.88 7.79 -19.14
N GLY A 40 9.02 6.91 -19.69
CA GLY A 40 9.18 6.34 -21.02
C GLY A 40 10.40 5.42 -21.17
N LEU A 41 10.90 4.86 -20.07
CA LEU A 41 12.04 3.95 -20.06
C LEU A 41 11.61 2.51 -20.34
N ASP A 42 12.55 1.71 -20.85
CA ASP A 42 12.32 0.30 -21.13
C ASP A 42 12.15 -0.52 -19.85
N LEU A 43 11.19 -1.44 -19.87
CA LEU A 43 10.90 -2.40 -18.78
C LEU A 43 11.54 -3.77 -19.01
N SER A 44 12.07 -4.05 -20.22
CA SER A 44 12.52 -5.40 -20.61
C SER A 44 13.67 -5.92 -19.76
N TRP A 45 14.43 -5.02 -19.13
CA TRP A 45 15.55 -5.37 -18.26
C TRP A 45 15.12 -5.84 -16.85
N LEU A 46 13.85 -5.59 -16.46
CA LEU A 46 13.36 -6.00 -15.14
C LEU A 46 13.34 -7.52 -15.04
N PRO A 47 14.02 -8.09 -14.05
CA PRO A 47 14.08 -9.53 -13.90
C PRO A 47 12.82 -10.08 -13.23
N ALA A 48 12.82 -11.39 -13.00
CA ALA A 48 11.87 -12.03 -12.12
C ALA A 48 11.89 -11.38 -10.71
N HIS A 49 10.72 -11.27 -10.09
CA HIS A 49 10.60 -10.73 -8.75
C HIS A 49 9.76 -11.66 -7.87
N TYR A 50 10.21 -11.88 -6.65
CA TYR A 50 9.55 -12.76 -5.70
C TYR A 50 9.22 -12.05 -4.41
N ASN A 51 7.99 -12.22 -3.94
CA ASN A 51 7.56 -11.65 -2.67
C ASN A 51 8.00 -12.55 -1.52
N ILE A 52 9.06 -12.13 -0.83
CA ILE A 52 9.65 -12.88 0.30
C ILE A 52 8.68 -13.05 1.46
N GLN A 53 7.76 -12.11 1.66
CA GLN A 53 6.72 -12.23 2.67
C GLN A 53 5.87 -13.49 2.47
N MET A 54 5.62 -13.91 1.22
CA MET A 54 4.88 -15.15 0.93
C MET A 54 5.70 -16.40 1.30
N ILE A 55 7.01 -16.40 1.01
CA ILE A 55 7.92 -17.48 1.39
C ILE A 55 8.02 -17.57 2.92
N PHE A 56 8.22 -16.43 3.58
CA PHE A 56 8.26 -16.34 5.03
C PHE A 56 6.99 -16.91 5.67
N CYS A 57 5.81 -16.55 5.20
CA CYS A 57 4.55 -17.09 5.72
C CYS A 57 4.45 -18.60 5.52
N ALA A 58 4.81 -19.10 4.33
CA ALA A 58 4.69 -20.52 3.99
C ALA A 58 5.64 -21.38 4.85
N GLN A 59 6.89 -20.98 5.01
CA GLN A 59 7.90 -21.76 5.76
C GLN A 59 7.71 -21.70 7.27
N ASN A 60 7.05 -20.66 7.78
CA ASN A 60 6.77 -20.53 9.21
C ASN A 60 5.33 -20.91 9.58
N ASN A 61 4.58 -21.55 8.68
CA ASN A 61 3.17 -21.96 8.88
C ASN A 61 2.27 -20.81 9.37
N LEU A 62 2.53 -19.60 8.88
CA LEU A 62 1.72 -18.42 9.21
C LEU A 62 0.55 -18.26 8.24
N GLU A 63 -0.50 -17.58 8.69
CA GLU A 63 -1.62 -17.23 7.83
C GLU A 63 -1.17 -16.41 6.60
N LYS A 64 -1.81 -16.65 5.45
CA LYS A 64 -1.56 -15.88 4.21
C LYS A 64 -2.13 -14.46 4.30
N ARG A 65 -1.47 -13.61 5.07
CA ARG A 65 -1.79 -12.18 5.20
C ARG A 65 -0.54 -11.33 5.07
N GLN A 66 -0.70 -10.03 4.98
CA GLN A 66 0.45 -9.12 4.99
C GLN A 66 0.96 -8.91 6.41
N TYR A 67 2.22 -9.25 6.63
CA TYR A 67 2.95 -8.96 7.85
C TYR A 67 3.91 -7.80 7.63
N SER A 68 4.16 -6.99 8.65
CA SER A 68 5.20 -5.95 8.56
C SER A 68 6.60 -6.58 8.55
N LEU A 69 7.57 -5.87 7.99
CA LEU A 69 8.97 -6.30 8.06
C LEU A 69 9.45 -6.37 9.52
N SER A 70 9.01 -5.42 10.37
CA SER A 70 9.30 -5.44 11.81
C SER A 70 8.79 -6.72 12.50
N PHE A 71 7.60 -7.20 12.14
CA PHE A 71 7.09 -8.48 12.66
C PHE A 71 8.00 -9.65 12.26
N ALA A 72 8.43 -9.69 10.98
CA ALA A 72 9.29 -10.77 10.51
C ALA A 72 10.66 -10.75 11.20
N MET A 73 11.22 -9.56 11.43
CA MET A 73 12.48 -9.43 12.16
C MET A 73 12.37 -9.91 13.60
N GLU A 74 11.32 -9.48 14.32
CA GLU A 74 11.04 -9.94 15.67
C GLU A 74 10.87 -11.46 15.71
N TYR A 75 10.09 -12.02 14.77
CA TYR A 75 9.89 -13.46 14.65
C TYR A 75 11.20 -14.23 14.41
N CYS A 76 12.07 -13.71 13.55
CA CYS A 76 13.39 -14.28 13.25
C CYS A 76 14.45 -13.90 14.30
N LYS A 77 14.10 -13.18 15.37
CA LYS A 77 15.02 -12.70 16.41
C LYS A 77 16.17 -11.84 15.87
N ILE A 78 15.91 -11.08 14.82
CA ILE A 78 16.86 -10.13 14.23
C ILE A 78 16.72 -8.81 14.97
N GLN A 79 17.82 -8.30 15.52
CA GLN A 79 17.84 -7.03 16.25
C GLN A 79 17.78 -5.86 15.27
N LEU A 80 16.96 -4.85 15.61
CA LEU A 80 16.92 -3.57 14.91
C LEU A 80 18.12 -2.73 15.36
N SER A 81 19.01 -2.41 14.43
CA SER A 81 20.16 -1.51 14.66
C SER A 81 19.90 -0.08 14.19
N ASN A 82 18.95 0.10 13.24
CA ASN A 82 18.63 1.37 12.61
C ASN A 82 17.12 1.57 12.52
N GLU A 83 16.70 2.80 12.19
CA GLU A 83 15.29 3.14 12.03
C GLU A 83 14.67 2.41 10.84
N LEU A 84 13.43 1.89 11.04
CA LEU A 84 12.58 1.39 9.96
C LEU A 84 12.04 2.57 9.13
N HIS A 85 11.66 2.27 7.87
CA HIS A 85 11.12 3.21 6.88
C HIS A 85 12.18 4.08 6.19
N ASP A 86 13.46 3.78 6.39
CA ASP A 86 14.54 4.15 5.49
C ASP A 86 14.72 3.05 4.43
N ALA A 87 14.86 3.42 3.17
CA ALA A 87 14.88 2.46 2.06
C ALA A 87 16.09 1.51 2.12
N LEU A 88 17.25 2.00 2.54
CA LEU A 88 18.46 1.19 2.68
C LEU A 88 18.33 0.21 3.84
N ASN A 89 17.86 0.69 4.99
CA ASN A 89 17.65 -0.13 6.17
C ASN A 89 16.58 -1.22 5.91
N ASP A 90 15.46 -0.87 5.26
CA ASP A 90 14.42 -1.84 4.91
C ASP A 90 14.93 -2.90 3.93
N ALA A 91 15.82 -2.54 3.00
CA ALA A 91 16.47 -3.49 2.10
C ALA A 91 17.43 -4.43 2.86
N GLU A 92 18.25 -3.89 3.77
CA GLU A 92 19.16 -4.67 4.63
C GLU A 92 18.37 -5.65 5.50
N TYR A 93 17.32 -5.18 6.16
CA TYR A 93 16.47 -6.02 6.99
C TYR A 93 15.74 -7.10 6.19
N THR A 94 15.30 -6.79 4.99
CA THR A 94 14.73 -7.79 4.07
C THR A 94 15.78 -8.86 3.74
N ALA A 95 17.03 -8.47 3.47
CA ALA A 95 18.13 -9.40 3.21
C ALA A 95 18.46 -10.28 4.43
N LEU A 96 18.40 -9.72 5.64
CA LEU A 96 18.60 -10.49 6.88
C LEU A 96 17.48 -11.52 7.08
N VAL A 97 16.22 -11.16 6.84
CA VAL A 97 15.11 -12.13 6.87
C VAL A 97 15.30 -13.20 5.79
N CYS A 98 15.72 -12.84 4.57
CA CYS A 98 16.01 -13.82 3.51
C CYS A 98 17.03 -14.87 3.91
N LYS A 99 18.07 -14.50 4.70
CA LYS A 99 19.08 -15.44 5.20
C LYS A 99 18.52 -16.51 6.15
N THR A 100 17.34 -16.29 6.71
CA THR A 100 16.67 -17.26 7.61
C THR A 100 15.75 -18.22 6.85
N LEU A 101 15.57 -18.03 5.54
CA LEU A 101 14.63 -18.76 4.69
C LEU A 101 15.36 -19.69 3.71
N ASP A 102 14.74 -20.80 3.39
CA ASP A 102 15.13 -21.63 2.25
C ASP A 102 14.56 -21.00 0.96
N LEU A 103 15.34 -20.07 0.39
CA LEU A 103 14.92 -19.30 -0.77
C LEU A 103 14.72 -20.17 -2.02
N GLU A 104 15.56 -21.18 -2.23
CA GLU A 104 15.50 -22.04 -3.41
C GLU A 104 14.17 -22.80 -3.46
N ASN A 105 13.82 -23.50 -2.38
CA ASN A 105 12.54 -24.18 -2.29
C ASN A 105 11.37 -23.20 -2.21
N GLY A 106 11.54 -22.06 -1.54
CA GLY A 106 10.52 -21.01 -1.47
C GLY A 106 10.17 -20.45 -2.86
N ILE A 107 11.15 -20.15 -3.69
CA ILE A 107 10.95 -19.67 -5.06
C ILE A 107 10.29 -20.76 -5.93
N LYS A 108 10.72 -22.01 -5.82
CA LYS A 108 10.11 -23.14 -6.52
C LYS A 108 8.62 -23.30 -6.15
N LEU A 109 8.26 -23.12 -4.88
CA LEU A 109 6.87 -23.19 -4.42
C LEU A 109 6.01 -22.04 -4.91
N LEU A 110 6.56 -20.84 -5.08
CA LEU A 110 5.85 -19.70 -5.66
C LEU A 110 5.61 -19.85 -7.17
N GLY A 111 6.42 -20.69 -7.84
CA GLY A 111 6.34 -20.93 -9.28
C GLY A 111 6.83 -19.75 -10.11
N LYS A 112 6.24 -19.56 -11.29
CA LYS A 112 6.65 -18.50 -12.23
C LYS A 112 6.42 -17.12 -11.60
N ALA A 113 7.45 -16.28 -11.59
CA ALA A 113 7.34 -14.91 -11.18
C ALA A 113 6.29 -14.14 -12.02
N PRO A 114 5.51 -13.24 -11.42
CA PRO A 114 4.63 -12.38 -12.17
C PRO A 114 5.43 -11.52 -13.17
N ASP A 115 4.86 -11.30 -14.36
CA ASP A 115 5.41 -10.34 -15.30
C ASP A 115 5.31 -8.91 -14.71
N ALA A 116 6.41 -8.16 -14.75
CA ALA A 116 6.45 -6.77 -14.27
C ALA A 116 5.40 -5.90 -14.97
N ALA A 117 5.15 -6.10 -16.26
CA ALA A 117 4.12 -5.37 -17.00
C ALA A 117 2.71 -5.62 -16.46
N SER A 118 2.44 -6.80 -15.88
CA SER A 118 1.14 -7.14 -15.27
C SER A 118 0.83 -6.34 -13.99
N LEU A 119 1.85 -5.74 -13.39
CA LEU A 119 1.71 -4.90 -12.18
C LEU A 119 1.19 -3.49 -12.50
N ASP A 120 1.22 -3.09 -13.77
CA ASP A 120 0.66 -1.82 -14.21
C ASP A 120 -0.85 -1.88 -14.22
N LYS A 121 -1.45 -1.18 -13.26
CA LYS A 121 -2.90 -0.98 -13.19
C LYS A 121 -3.34 0.33 -13.86
N GLY A 122 -2.47 1.01 -14.60
CA GLY A 122 -2.73 2.30 -15.25
C GLY A 122 -3.05 3.42 -14.27
N SER A 123 -2.67 3.30 -13.01
CA SER A 123 -2.89 4.34 -11.99
C SER A 123 -1.65 5.19 -11.72
N TYR A 124 -0.51 4.82 -12.29
CA TYR A 124 0.78 5.51 -12.14
C TYR A 124 1.03 6.04 -10.72
N LEU A 125 1.04 5.13 -9.74
CA LEU A 125 1.48 5.44 -8.40
C LEU A 125 2.99 5.67 -8.41
N LEU A 126 3.44 6.90 -8.21
CA LEU A 126 4.85 7.27 -8.24
C LEU A 126 5.52 7.15 -6.88
N THR A 127 4.82 7.51 -5.80
CA THR A 127 5.38 7.43 -4.44
C THR A 127 4.37 6.91 -3.45
N LYS A 128 4.88 6.19 -2.43
CA LYS A 128 4.11 5.75 -1.27
C LYS A 128 4.98 5.92 -0.03
N ARG A 129 4.50 6.69 0.94
CA ARG A 129 5.18 6.95 2.20
C ARG A 129 4.25 6.62 3.36
N LYS A 130 4.82 6.17 4.46
CA LYS A 130 4.09 5.92 5.70
C LYS A 130 4.64 6.83 6.78
N PHE A 131 3.76 7.41 7.57
CA PHE A 131 4.07 8.21 8.75
C PHE A 131 3.28 7.59 9.91
N GLY A 132 3.91 7.43 11.04
CA GLY A 132 3.30 6.77 12.19
C GLY A 132 3.52 7.52 13.49
N ASN A 133 2.89 6.99 14.54
CA ASN A 133 3.05 7.45 15.93
C ASN A 133 2.66 8.92 16.17
N ILE A 134 1.75 9.48 15.38
CA ILE A 134 1.26 10.85 15.54
C ILE A 134 0.16 10.85 16.61
N ARG A 135 0.37 11.60 17.69
CA ARG A 135 -0.57 11.65 18.81
C ARG A 135 -1.83 12.44 18.50
N ASN A 136 -1.66 13.62 17.91
CA ASN A 136 -2.79 14.49 17.62
C ASN A 136 -3.08 14.51 16.12
N LYS A 137 -4.35 14.35 15.75
CA LYS A 137 -4.77 14.39 14.34
C LYS A 137 -4.52 15.77 13.70
N ASP A 138 -4.57 16.84 14.46
CA ASP A 138 -4.34 18.19 13.94
C ASP A 138 -2.89 18.41 13.54
N ASP A 139 -1.92 17.72 14.18
CA ASP A 139 -0.51 17.76 13.82
C ASP A 139 -0.25 17.23 12.39
N ILE A 140 -1.13 16.33 11.89
CA ILE A 140 -1.06 15.85 10.51
C ILE A 140 -1.23 16.99 9.53
N TRP A 141 -2.20 17.89 9.79
CA TRP A 141 -2.53 18.99 8.90
C TRP A 141 -1.51 20.12 8.94
N GLY A 142 -0.82 20.29 10.07
CA GLY A 142 0.31 21.21 10.23
C GLY A 142 1.61 20.71 9.58
N ASN A 143 1.71 19.41 9.31
CA ASN A 143 2.93 18.81 8.75
C ASN A 143 2.94 18.92 7.22
N SER A 144 3.79 19.80 6.68
CA SER A 144 3.92 20.01 5.24
C SER A 144 4.48 18.81 4.48
N PHE A 145 5.32 17.98 5.09
CA PHE A 145 5.82 16.75 4.45
C PHE A 145 4.68 15.76 4.18
N ILE A 146 3.63 15.79 5.02
CA ILE A 146 2.45 14.93 4.84
C ILE A 146 1.45 15.56 3.89
N THR A 147 1.14 16.85 4.07
CA THR A 147 0.00 17.50 3.39
C THR A 147 0.37 18.24 2.12
N ARG A 148 1.63 18.63 1.97
CA ARG A 148 2.18 19.38 0.83
C ARG A 148 3.55 18.84 0.41
N PRO A 149 3.62 17.55 0.02
CA PRO A 149 4.88 16.96 -0.39
C PRO A 149 5.46 17.66 -1.62
N ALA A 150 6.77 17.54 -1.79
CA ALA A 150 7.45 17.98 -2.99
C ALA A 150 7.03 17.15 -4.22
N CYS A 151 7.27 17.68 -5.41
CA CYS A 151 7.05 16.96 -6.65
C CYS A 151 7.82 15.63 -6.64
N PRO A 152 7.18 14.50 -6.95
CA PRO A 152 7.82 13.19 -6.91
C PRO A 152 8.91 13.01 -7.99
N ILE A 153 9.00 13.95 -8.95
CA ILE A 153 9.90 13.87 -10.10
C ILE A 153 11.10 14.80 -9.90
N CYS A 154 10.88 16.10 -9.67
CA CYS A 154 11.96 17.08 -9.55
C CYS A 154 12.26 17.52 -8.11
N GLY A 155 11.47 17.10 -7.13
CA GLY A 155 11.60 17.59 -5.75
C GLY A 155 11.17 19.05 -5.53
N GLY A 156 10.69 19.72 -6.58
CA GLY A 156 10.25 21.12 -6.53
C GLY A 156 8.92 21.30 -5.80
N LYS A 157 8.56 22.54 -5.51
CA LYS A 157 7.29 22.90 -4.88
C LYS A 157 6.11 22.60 -5.81
N MET A 158 5.02 22.12 -5.21
CA MET A 158 3.73 21.96 -5.89
C MET A 158 2.69 22.91 -5.31
N SER A 159 1.69 23.26 -6.11
CA SER A 159 0.44 23.88 -5.65
C SER A 159 -0.59 22.78 -5.31
N PHE A 160 -1.45 23.04 -4.35
CA PHE A 160 -2.46 22.08 -3.86
C PHE A 160 -3.84 22.74 -3.82
N GLU A 161 -4.82 22.03 -4.35
CA GLU A 161 -6.22 22.43 -4.22
C GLU A 161 -6.81 21.99 -2.87
N LYS A 162 -8.07 22.37 -2.64
CA LYS A 162 -8.81 21.93 -1.47
C LYS A 162 -8.99 20.40 -1.50
N SER A 163 -8.80 19.76 -0.36
CA SER A 163 -8.97 18.31 -0.25
C SER A 163 -10.43 17.88 -0.47
N VAL A 164 -10.59 16.77 -1.19
CA VAL A 164 -11.86 16.06 -1.34
C VAL A 164 -11.91 14.92 -0.34
N VAL A 165 -12.92 14.92 0.55
CA VAL A 165 -13.08 13.87 1.55
C VAL A 165 -13.81 12.67 0.92
N CYS A 166 -13.10 11.56 0.77
CA CYS A 166 -13.60 10.34 0.09
C CYS A 166 -13.99 9.21 1.06
N GLY A 167 -14.20 9.52 2.34
CA GLY A 167 -14.56 8.56 3.39
C GLY A 167 -14.16 9.08 4.76
N LYS A 168 -14.31 8.25 5.80
CA LYS A 168 -14.07 8.70 7.18
C LYS A 168 -12.64 9.25 7.40
N TYR A 169 -11.65 8.65 6.74
CA TYR A 169 -10.23 8.96 6.94
C TYR A 169 -9.43 8.93 5.64
N ARG A 170 -10.06 9.28 4.52
CA ARG A 170 -9.38 9.37 3.22
C ARG A 170 -9.61 10.75 2.62
N TYR A 171 -8.51 11.39 2.24
CA TYR A 171 -8.46 12.71 1.65
C TYR A 171 -7.71 12.64 0.33
N ASN A 172 -8.32 13.13 -0.73
CA ASN A 172 -7.71 13.21 -2.05
C ASN A 172 -7.55 14.69 -2.41
N ILE A 173 -6.39 15.06 -2.92
CA ILE A 173 -6.00 16.45 -3.16
C ILE A 173 -5.39 16.50 -4.55
N ARG A 174 -5.90 17.40 -5.41
CA ARG A 174 -5.23 17.70 -6.66
C ARG A 174 -3.99 18.54 -6.36
N ALA A 175 -2.86 18.16 -6.95
CA ALA A 175 -1.60 18.87 -6.84
C ALA A 175 -1.05 19.14 -8.24
N LYS A 176 -0.29 20.23 -8.39
CA LYS A 176 0.30 20.62 -9.68
C LYS A 176 1.73 21.07 -9.48
N CYS A 177 2.64 20.48 -10.24
CA CYS A 177 4.00 20.97 -10.47
C CYS A 177 4.03 21.79 -11.76
N ALA A 178 4.75 22.91 -11.76
CA ALA A 178 4.86 23.75 -12.95
C ALA A 178 5.52 23.02 -14.13
N GLU A 179 6.49 22.15 -13.85
CA GLU A 179 7.28 21.44 -14.85
C GLU A 179 6.70 20.05 -15.21
N HIS A 180 6.06 19.35 -14.23
CA HIS A 180 5.70 17.94 -14.37
C HIS A 180 4.18 17.68 -14.36
N GLY A 181 3.37 18.73 -14.48
CA GLY A 181 1.93 18.61 -14.64
C GLY A 181 1.19 18.30 -13.35
N GLU A 182 0.13 17.50 -13.45
CA GLU A 182 -0.84 17.33 -12.37
C GLU A 182 -0.79 15.94 -11.73
N PHE A 183 -1.05 15.92 -10.43
CA PHE A 183 -0.99 14.72 -9.58
C PHE A 183 -2.21 14.63 -8.68
N VAL A 184 -2.45 13.44 -8.16
CA VAL A 184 -3.42 13.19 -7.09
C VAL A 184 -2.65 12.74 -5.84
N LEU A 185 -2.65 13.57 -4.82
CA LEU A 185 -2.18 13.21 -3.47
C LEU A 185 -3.33 12.53 -2.73
N VAL A 186 -3.09 11.33 -2.27
CA VAL A 186 -4.04 10.55 -1.46
C VAL A 186 -3.47 10.36 -0.06
N LEU A 187 -4.19 10.85 0.95
CA LEU A 187 -3.88 10.63 2.35
C LEU A 187 -4.92 9.65 2.94
N ARG A 188 -4.43 8.54 3.45
CA ARG A 188 -5.25 7.56 4.19
C ARG A 188 -4.78 7.53 5.62
N LEU A 189 -5.66 7.87 6.54
CA LEU A 189 -5.39 7.88 7.98
C LEU A 189 -5.98 6.61 8.60
N ALA A 190 -5.27 6.04 9.55
CA ALA A 190 -5.73 4.93 10.38
C ALA A 190 -5.34 5.21 11.82
N GLN A 191 -6.22 4.90 12.77
CA GLN A 191 -5.94 5.00 14.19
C GLN A 191 -5.55 3.62 14.72
N THR A 192 -4.48 3.57 15.52
CA THR A 192 -4.03 2.35 16.18
C THR A 192 -4.90 2.06 17.42
N LYS A 193 -4.68 0.94 18.07
CA LYS A 193 -5.35 0.61 19.36
C LYS A 193 -4.91 1.54 20.49
N GLU A 194 -3.69 2.06 20.41
CA GLU A 194 -3.10 3.02 21.33
C GLU A 194 -3.50 4.48 21.02
N GLU A 195 -4.54 4.67 20.19
CA GLU A 195 -5.07 5.96 19.74
C GLU A 195 -4.10 6.83 18.94
N LEU A 196 -2.97 6.27 18.49
CA LEU A 196 -2.02 6.95 17.62
C LEU A 196 -2.49 6.93 16.17
N TRP A 197 -2.09 7.94 15.38
CA TRP A 197 -2.43 8.03 13.97
C TRP A 197 -1.29 7.56 13.10
N ASN A 198 -1.64 6.70 12.14
CA ASN A 198 -0.78 6.29 11.03
C ASN A 198 -1.35 6.86 9.73
N ILE A 199 -0.46 7.37 8.88
CA ILE A 199 -0.82 7.95 7.59
C ILE A 199 -0.11 7.20 6.47
N CYS A 200 -0.86 6.83 5.45
CA CYS A 200 -0.32 6.39 4.18
C CYS A 200 -0.51 7.51 3.15
N GLN A 201 0.58 8.14 2.75
CA GLN A 201 0.65 9.15 1.69
C GLN A 201 0.97 8.45 0.38
N GLN A 202 0.20 8.75 -0.68
CA GLN A 202 0.40 8.20 -2.01
C GLN A 202 0.26 9.33 -3.04
N ILE A 203 1.17 9.40 -4.01
CA ILE A 203 1.10 10.37 -5.11
C ILE A 203 0.96 9.60 -6.41
N TYR A 204 -0.10 9.91 -7.14
CA TYR A 204 -0.41 9.35 -8.46
C TYR A 204 -0.31 10.43 -9.53
N VAL A 205 0.06 10.07 -10.75
CA VAL A 205 -0.13 10.96 -11.91
C VAL A 205 -1.63 11.15 -12.13
N LEU A 206 -2.05 12.38 -12.42
CA LEU A 206 -3.43 12.63 -12.81
C LEU A 206 -3.66 12.16 -14.24
N ASN A 207 -4.55 11.21 -14.41
CA ASN A 207 -5.06 10.70 -15.70
C ASN A 207 -6.54 10.35 -15.55
N ASP A 208 -7.21 9.91 -16.60
CA ASP A 208 -8.64 9.59 -16.58
C ASP A 208 -9.02 8.65 -15.43
N LYS A 209 -8.20 7.64 -15.17
CA LYS A 209 -8.43 6.65 -14.11
C LYS A 209 -8.25 7.21 -12.71
N THR A 210 -7.29 8.11 -12.51
CA THR A 210 -7.00 8.72 -11.20
C THR A 210 -7.86 9.96 -10.96
N ALA A 211 -8.38 10.60 -11.99
CA ALA A 211 -9.35 11.70 -11.90
C ALA A 211 -10.60 11.28 -11.12
N GLU A 212 -11.06 10.03 -11.28
CA GLU A 212 -12.17 9.48 -10.48
C GLU A 212 -11.92 9.54 -8.96
N MET A 213 -10.65 9.56 -8.52
CA MET A 213 -10.31 9.68 -7.10
C MET A 213 -10.66 11.06 -6.54
N LEU A 214 -10.72 12.09 -7.39
CA LEU A 214 -11.07 13.46 -7.00
C LEU A 214 -12.59 13.70 -6.97
N GLU A 215 -13.38 12.76 -7.48
CA GLU A 215 -14.83 12.86 -7.44
C GLU A 215 -15.37 12.42 -6.06
N VAL A 216 -16.27 13.21 -5.51
CA VAL A 216 -17.02 12.83 -4.31
C VAL A 216 -17.99 11.72 -4.69
N LYS A 217 -17.66 10.47 -4.42
CA LYS A 217 -18.66 9.39 -4.52
C LYS A 217 -19.76 9.71 -3.52
N LYS A 218 -20.90 10.24 -3.99
CA LYS A 218 -22.11 10.41 -3.19
C LYS A 218 -22.35 9.06 -2.51
N ALA A 219 -22.24 9.01 -1.18
CA ALA A 219 -22.44 7.79 -0.42
C ALA A 219 -23.78 7.20 -0.87
N LYS A 220 -23.76 6.03 -1.52
CA LYS A 220 -24.98 5.28 -1.80
C LYS A 220 -25.63 5.08 -0.44
N LYS A 221 -26.72 5.86 -0.13
CA LYS A 221 -27.55 5.65 1.05
C LYS A 221 -27.87 4.16 1.04
N ARG A 222 -27.24 3.37 1.93
CA ARG A 222 -27.64 2.00 2.17
C ARG A 222 -29.11 2.10 2.58
N ARG A 223 -30.02 1.78 1.64
CA ARG A 223 -31.41 1.49 1.96
C ARG A 223 -31.35 0.38 3.01
N ARG A 224 -31.47 0.75 4.29
CA ARG A 224 -31.80 -0.21 5.34
C ARG A 224 -33.07 -0.89 4.85
N ARG A 225 -32.94 -2.09 4.30
CA ARG A 225 -34.06 -3.00 4.10
C ARG A 225 -34.67 -3.15 5.51
N ARG A 226 -35.78 -2.45 5.75
CA ARG A 226 -36.65 -2.73 6.87
C ARG A 226 -36.98 -4.21 6.74
N ARG A 227 -36.45 -5.03 7.65
CA ARG A 227 -36.96 -6.37 7.84
C ARG A 227 -38.45 -6.23 8.10
N PRO A 228 -39.34 -6.95 7.35
CA PRO A 228 -40.74 -6.93 7.69
C PRO A 228 -40.86 -7.50 9.11
N GLN A 229 -41.48 -6.71 10.00
CA GLN A 229 -41.91 -7.19 11.29
C GLN A 229 -42.84 -8.39 11.04
N LYS A 230 -42.41 -9.59 11.42
CA LYS A 230 -43.31 -10.71 11.51
C LYS A 230 -44.31 -10.40 12.64
N ASN A 231 -45.52 -10.01 12.26
CA ASN A 231 -46.65 -9.90 13.14
C ASN A 231 -46.77 -11.22 13.91
N GLY A 232 -46.69 -11.15 15.22
CA GLY A 232 -46.99 -12.22 16.13
C GLY A 232 -48.50 -12.46 16.13
N ALA A 233 -48.92 -13.46 15.38
CA ALA A 233 -50.27 -14.05 15.49
C ALA A 233 -50.10 -15.55 15.31
N SER A 234 -49.93 -16.23 16.42
CA SER A 234 -50.38 -17.63 16.68
C SER A 234 -49.65 -18.20 17.92
N ARG A 235 -50.04 -17.70 19.08
CA ARG A 235 -49.82 -18.42 20.35
C ARG A 235 -51.08 -18.39 21.15
N GLN A 236 -52.09 -19.10 20.64
CA GLN A 236 -53.27 -19.52 21.41
C GLN A 236 -53.87 -20.75 20.66
N LYS A 237 -53.41 -21.93 20.99
CA LYS A 237 -54.10 -23.24 20.85
C LYS A 237 -53.08 -24.33 21.17
N ASN A 238 -52.86 -24.59 22.42
CA ASN A 238 -52.41 -25.91 22.95
C ASN A 238 -52.34 -25.81 24.49
N ALA A 239 -53.51 -25.52 25.11
CA ALA A 239 -53.72 -25.69 26.54
C ALA A 239 -55.13 -26.25 26.74
N ALA A 240 -55.42 -27.43 26.15
CA ALA A 240 -56.62 -28.21 26.44
C ALA A 240 -56.45 -29.62 25.91
N LYS A 241 -55.59 -30.42 26.55
CA LYS A 241 -55.60 -31.89 26.46
C LYS A 241 -54.51 -32.46 27.39
N GLN A 242 -54.74 -32.34 28.67
CA GLN A 242 -54.15 -33.20 29.70
C GLN A 242 -54.98 -33.03 30.95
N GLN A 243 -56.19 -33.57 30.93
CA GLN A 243 -57.02 -34.02 32.07
C GLN A 243 -58.05 -34.98 31.57
N SER A 244 -57.67 -36.21 31.54
CA SER A 244 -58.52 -37.45 31.62
C SER A 244 -57.69 -38.60 31.05
N GLU A 245 -56.98 -39.23 31.85
CA GLU A 245 -56.89 -40.67 32.18
C GLU A 245 -55.68 -40.89 33.08
#